data_7374516a3ff4927a7858d43788aacc91
#
_entry.id   7374516a3ff4927a7858d43788aacc91
#
_cell.length_a   1.000
_cell.length_b   1.000
_cell.length_c   1.000
_cell.angle_alpha   90.00
_cell.angle_beta   90.00
_cell.angle_gamma   90.00
#
_symmetry.space_group_name_H-M   'P 1'
#
loop_
_entity.id
_entity.type
_entity.pdbx_description
1 polymer ?
#
loop_
_entity_poly.entity_id
_entity_poly.type
_entity_poly.pdbx_seq_one_letter_code
_entity_poly.pdbx_strand_id
1 'polypeptide(L)'
;RLDNLPVTGSMFGSKATMNPEEIIAMDKKVGIDVIIDVGEPKKNMAEQMDDIQEKTSVPFVFITQSTLDSIADSYLTLGEMLGQEERGEELAEYMGGIVSMYEENMEKIGDDKVSAIYVTKIDGNAVNLLGHNSYHAEILDGIADNIAPEAVAGSGLGDQYTMEDIFQMNPDYIIVSGSGLFDHDYYN
;
A
#
# COMPACT_ATOMS: atom_id res chain seq x y z
N ARG A 1 11.02 -3.06 20.80
CA ARG A 1 10.59 -1.82 20.13
C ARG A 1 11.35 -1.71 18.83
N LEU A 2 10.64 -1.47 17.73
CA LEU A 2 11.21 -1.41 16.37
C LEU A 2 12.24 -0.28 16.21
N ASP A 3 12.11 0.79 16.99
CA ASP A 3 12.99 1.99 16.97
C ASP A 3 14.49 1.70 17.20
N ASN A 4 14.81 0.52 17.74
CA ASN A 4 16.20 0.12 18.03
C ASN A 4 16.72 -0.95 17.05
N LEU A 5 15.93 -1.31 16.05
CA LEU A 5 16.39 -2.24 15.03
C LEU A 5 17.25 -1.51 13.99
N PRO A 6 18.28 -2.17 13.48
CA PRO A 6 19.05 -1.61 12.38
C PRO A 6 18.18 -1.50 11.12
N VAL A 7 18.43 -0.47 10.33
CA VAL A 7 17.72 -0.20 9.08
C VAL A 7 18.56 -0.73 7.92
N THR A 8 17.97 -1.65 7.13
CA THR A 8 18.62 -2.26 5.95
C THR A 8 18.29 -1.55 4.63
N GLY A 9 17.49 -0.48 4.70
CA GLY A 9 17.04 0.25 3.52
C GLY A 9 15.72 -0.29 2.97
N SER A 10 15.34 0.22 1.80
CA SER A 10 14.13 -0.15 1.06
C SER A 10 14.52 -0.71 -0.30
N MET A 11 13.89 -1.80 -0.73
CA MET A 11 14.11 -2.40 -2.04
C MET A 11 13.39 -1.62 -3.14
N PHE A 12 12.25 -1.01 -2.83
CA PHE A 12 11.39 -0.29 -3.77
C PHE A 12 11.15 1.16 -3.36
N GLY A 13 10.64 1.94 -4.31
CA GLY A 13 10.30 3.34 -4.14
C GLY A 13 11.33 4.29 -4.76
N SER A 14 11.06 5.60 -4.68
CA SER A 14 11.90 6.65 -5.28
C SER A 14 13.30 6.75 -4.66
N LYS A 15 13.53 6.07 -3.54
CA LYS A 15 14.80 6.02 -2.82
C LYS A 15 15.09 4.58 -2.40
N ALA A 16 15.17 3.67 -3.38
CA ALA A 16 15.65 2.33 -3.12
C ALA A 16 17.06 2.42 -2.54
N THR A 17 17.24 1.99 -1.29
CA THR A 17 18.48 2.13 -0.52
C THR A 17 18.94 0.81 0.07
N MET A 18 18.27 -0.30 -0.26
CA MET A 18 18.71 -1.62 0.22
C MET A 18 20.11 -1.92 -0.27
N ASN A 19 21.01 -2.23 0.67
CA ASN A 19 22.40 -2.51 0.39
C ASN A 19 22.72 -3.96 0.79
N PRO A 20 23.00 -4.85 -0.16
CA PRO A 20 23.37 -6.24 0.14
C PRO A 20 24.57 -6.37 1.08
N GLU A 21 25.55 -5.46 1.01
CA GLU A 21 26.73 -5.49 1.90
C GLU A 21 26.34 -5.24 3.37
N GLU A 22 25.37 -4.36 3.62
CA GLU A 22 24.83 -4.11 4.96
C GLU A 22 24.08 -5.33 5.50
N ILE A 23 23.30 -6.00 4.63
CA ILE A 23 22.61 -7.25 4.98
C ILE A 23 23.63 -8.32 5.36
N ILE A 24 24.68 -8.53 4.56
CA ILE A 24 25.75 -9.48 4.83
C ILE A 24 26.47 -9.15 6.15
N ALA A 25 26.74 -7.87 6.40
CA ALA A 25 27.40 -7.43 7.65
C ALA A 25 26.51 -7.69 8.86
N MET A 26 25.21 -7.50 8.71
CA MET A 26 24.22 -7.76 9.75
C MET A 26 24.04 -9.25 9.99
N ASP A 27 23.94 -10.06 8.94
CA ASP A 27 23.84 -11.51 9.02
C ASP A 27 25.01 -12.11 9.82
N LYS A 28 26.24 -11.67 9.52
CA LYS A 28 27.44 -12.09 10.28
C LYS A 28 27.39 -11.72 11.76
N LYS A 29 26.64 -10.69 12.12
CA LYS A 29 26.58 -10.17 13.48
C LYS A 29 25.48 -10.82 14.32
N VAL A 30 24.30 -11.02 13.72
CA VAL A 30 23.11 -11.45 14.46
C VAL A 30 22.45 -12.71 13.90
N GLY A 31 22.81 -13.13 12.69
CA GLY A 31 22.13 -14.18 11.91
C GLY A 31 20.81 -13.66 11.34
N ILE A 32 20.62 -13.85 10.03
CA ILE A 32 19.35 -13.51 9.35
C ILE A 32 18.83 -14.81 8.70
N ASP A 33 17.72 -15.31 9.19
CA ASP A 33 17.12 -16.54 8.65
C ASP A 33 16.38 -16.30 7.33
N VAL A 34 15.74 -15.13 7.19
CA VAL A 34 14.93 -14.78 6.03
C VAL A 34 14.77 -13.26 5.89
N ILE A 35 14.69 -12.78 4.65
CA ILE A 35 14.22 -11.44 4.30
C ILE A 35 12.76 -11.57 3.87
N ILE A 36 11.87 -10.78 4.46
CA ILE A 36 10.45 -10.78 4.13
C ILE A 36 10.08 -9.40 3.60
N ASP A 37 9.50 -9.34 2.42
CA ASP A 37 8.83 -8.14 1.88
C ASP A 37 7.34 -8.42 1.76
N VAL A 38 6.52 -7.42 2.14
CA VAL A 38 5.07 -7.55 2.18
C VAL A 38 4.45 -6.38 1.42
N GLY A 39 3.58 -6.64 0.46
CA GLY A 39 2.92 -5.58 -0.27
C GLY A 39 2.38 -5.97 -1.64
N GLU A 40 2.37 -5.01 -2.56
CA GLU A 40 1.93 -5.21 -3.93
C GLU A 40 3.07 -5.79 -4.79
N PRO A 41 2.80 -6.86 -5.58
CA PRO A 41 3.76 -7.38 -6.55
C PRO A 41 4.13 -6.32 -7.60
N LYS A 42 5.43 -6.12 -7.84
CA LYS A 42 5.93 -5.14 -8.79
C LYS A 42 6.62 -5.81 -9.98
N LYS A 43 6.68 -5.10 -11.09
CA LYS A 43 7.41 -5.56 -12.27
C LYS A 43 8.89 -5.79 -11.91
N ASN A 44 9.45 -6.88 -12.39
CA ASN A 44 10.85 -7.30 -12.15
C ASN A 44 11.19 -7.59 -10.66
N MET A 45 10.20 -7.73 -9.79
CA MET A 45 10.44 -7.97 -8.38
C MET A 45 11.15 -9.30 -8.13
N ALA A 46 10.73 -10.36 -8.83
CA ALA A 46 11.35 -11.70 -8.70
C ALA A 46 12.86 -11.64 -9.03
N GLU A 47 13.25 -10.99 -10.13
CA GLU A 47 14.67 -10.83 -10.50
C GLU A 47 15.47 -10.07 -9.44
N GLN A 48 14.87 -9.04 -8.84
CA GLN A 48 15.53 -8.25 -7.79
C GLN A 48 15.67 -9.03 -6.50
N MET A 49 14.68 -9.83 -6.13
CA MET A 49 14.73 -10.72 -4.98
C MET A 49 15.79 -11.80 -5.17
N ASP A 50 15.85 -12.43 -6.36
CA ASP A 50 16.86 -13.43 -6.72
C ASP A 50 18.27 -12.84 -6.65
N ASP A 51 18.47 -11.61 -7.15
CA ASP A 51 19.76 -10.89 -7.10
C ASP A 51 20.21 -10.63 -5.65
N ILE A 52 19.29 -10.19 -4.78
CA ILE A 52 19.59 -10.00 -3.35
C ILE A 52 19.90 -11.33 -2.67
N GLN A 53 19.10 -12.37 -2.92
CA GLN A 53 19.31 -13.69 -2.35
C GLN A 53 20.65 -14.31 -2.80
N GLU A 54 21.01 -14.16 -4.08
CA GLU A 54 22.29 -14.63 -4.60
C GLU A 54 23.46 -13.91 -3.93
N LYS A 55 23.38 -12.60 -3.76
CA LYS A 55 24.44 -11.78 -3.16
C LYS A 55 24.60 -11.99 -1.66
N THR A 56 23.49 -12.17 -0.95
CA THR A 56 23.50 -12.25 0.51
C THR A 56 23.52 -13.68 1.04
N SER A 57 23.11 -14.66 0.25
CA SER A 57 22.83 -16.04 0.64
C SER A 57 21.72 -16.17 1.70
N VAL A 58 20.92 -15.11 1.91
CA VAL A 58 19.77 -15.12 2.80
C VAL A 58 18.51 -15.34 1.96
N PRO A 59 17.64 -16.31 2.32
CA PRO A 59 16.37 -16.51 1.61
C PRO A 59 15.53 -15.23 1.57
N PHE A 60 14.90 -14.98 0.42
CA PHE A 60 14.00 -13.82 0.26
C PHE A 60 12.60 -14.30 -0.10
N VAL A 61 11.61 -13.91 0.68
CA VAL A 61 10.21 -14.26 0.51
C VAL A 61 9.38 -13.00 0.32
N PHE A 62 8.47 -13.03 -0.65
CA PHE A 62 7.47 -11.99 -0.84
C PHE A 62 6.08 -12.50 -0.47
N ILE A 63 5.36 -11.71 0.31
CA ILE A 63 3.99 -11.99 0.72
C ILE A 63 3.08 -10.92 0.11
N THR A 64 2.14 -11.33 -0.73
CA THR A 64 1.17 -10.42 -1.34
C THR A 64 0.22 -9.87 -0.28
N GLN A 65 0.16 -8.54 -0.19
CA GLN A 65 -0.78 -7.79 0.64
C GLN A 65 -1.15 -6.51 -0.10
N SER A 66 -2.02 -6.61 -1.09
CA SER A 66 -2.37 -5.51 -1.99
C SER A 66 -3.87 -5.23 -2.08
N THR A 67 -4.72 -6.14 -1.59
CA THR A 67 -6.17 -6.01 -1.57
C THR A 67 -6.70 -6.34 -0.18
N LEU A 68 -7.93 -5.95 0.12
CA LEU A 68 -8.60 -6.30 1.39
C LEU A 68 -8.60 -7.81 1.62
N ASP A 69 -8.89 -8.61 0.59
CA ASP A 69 -8.90 -10.07 0.68
C ASP A 69 -7.53 -10.66 0.97
N SER A 70 -6.46 -10.08 0.40
CA SER A 70 -5.10 -10.60 0.59
C SER A 70 -4.50 -10.30 1.96
N ILE A 71 -5.09 -9.40 2.74
CA ILE A 71 -4.58 -9.04 4.08
C ILE A 71 -4.70 -10.22 5.06
N ALA A 72 -5.85 -10.86 5.10
CA ALA A 72 -6.07 -12.00 5.99
C ALA A 72 -5.10 -13.16 5.67
N ASP A 73 -4.98 -13.52 4.39
CA ASP A 73 -4.07 -14.56 3.92
C ASP A 73 -2.61 -14.24 4.23
N SER A 74 -2.22 -12.96 4.15
CA SER A 74 -0.86 -12.53 4.49
C SER A 74 -0.54 -12.76 5.97
N TYR A 75 -1.48 -12.55 6.87
CA TYR A 75 -1.29 -12.83 8.30
C TYR A 75 -1.18 -14.32 8.60
N LEU A 76 -1.98 -15.17 7.93
CA LEU A 76 -1.85 -16.62 8.06
C LEU A 76 -0.47 -17.10 7.60
N THR A 77 -0.04 -16.64 6.45
CA THR A 77 1.28 -16.99 5.89
C THR A 77 2.42 -16.52 6.81
N LEU A 78 2.35 -15.29 7.33
CA LEU A 78 3.34 -14.78 8.28
C LEU A 78 3.33 -15.56 9.59
N GLY A 79 2.16 -15.93 10.10
CA GLY A 79 1.99 -16.75 11.30
C GLY A 79 2.70 -18.09 11.14
N GLU A 80 2.45 -18.80 10.04
CA GLU A 80 3.10 -20.09 9.73
C GLU A 80 4.62 -19.94 9.59
N MET A 81 5.08 -18.95 8.82
CA MET A 81 6.52 -18.74 8.60
C MET A 81 7.29 -18.40 9.87
N LEU A 82 6.67 -17.69 10.81
CA LEU A 82 7.32 -17.21 12.02
C LEU A 82 7.03 -18.09 13.25
N GLY A 83 6.30 -19.21 13.09
CA GLY A 83 5.89 -20.08 14.21
C GLY A 83 4.96 -19.35 15.19
N GLN A 84 4.11 -18.47 14.68
CA GLN A 84 3.15 -17.66 15.42
C GLN A 84 1.73 -17.84 14.84
N GLU A 85 1.37 -19.11 14.59
CA GLU A 85 0.13 -19.49 13.90
C GLU A 85 -1.10 -18.92 14.60
N GLU A 86 -1.18 -19.05 15.94
CA GLU A 86 -2.29 -18.52 16.74
C GLU A 86 -2.45 -17.02 16.57
N ARG A 87 -1.33 -16.27 16.51
CA ARG A 87 -1.36 -14.83 16.27
C ARG A 87 -1.73 -14.48 14.85
N GLY A 88 -1.28 -15.28 13.89
CA GLY A 88 -1.65 -15.16 12.47
C GLY A 88 -3.15 -15.33 12.28
N GLU A 89 -3.73 -16.38 12.88
CA GLU A 89 -5.17 -16.67 12.86
C GLU A 89 -5.99 -15.54 13.51
N GLU A 90 -5.58 -15.05 14.69
CA GLU A 90 -6.26 -13.93 15.38
C GLU A 90 -6.30 -12.67 14.51
N LEU A 91 -5.20 -12.33 13.85
CA LEU A 91 -5.12 -11.15 12.97
C LEU A 91 -5.92 -11.35 11.67
N ALA A 92 -5.89 -12.55 11.11
CA ALA A 92 -6.66 -12.89 9.92
C ALA A 92 -8.17 -12.83 10.20
N GLU A 93 -8.63 -13.35 11.35
CA GLU A 93 -10.03 -13.27 11.78
C GLU A 93 -10.47 -11.82 11.99
N TYR A 94 -9.63 -11.01 12.64
CA TYR A 94 -9.91 -9.58 12.85
C TYR A 94 -10.07 -8.84 11.50
N MET A 95 -9.16 -9.08 10.55
CA MET A 95 -9.23 -8.45 9.22
C MET A 95 -10.41 -8.97 8.41
N GLY A 96 -10.70 -10.27 8.47
CA GLY A 96 -11.90 -10.85 7.86
C GLY A 96 -13.19 -10.21 8.36
N GLY A 97 -13.27 -9.88 9.65
CA GLY A 97 -14.39 -9.12 10.22
C GLY A 97 -14.52 -7.70 9.65
N ILE A 98 -13.39 -7.03 9.40
CA ILE A 98 -13.39 -5.71 8.76
C ILE A 98 -13.86 -5.81 7.30
N VAL A 99 -13.38 -6.80 6.56
CA VAL A 99 -13.80 -7.04 5.16
C VAL A 99 -15.30 -7.33 5.10
N SER A 100 -15.81 -8.21 5.96
CA SER A 100 -17.25 -8.51 6.01
C SER A 100 -18.09 -7.28 6.31
N MET A 101 -17.64 -6.43 7.23
CA MET A 101 -18.33 -5.15 7.54
C MET A 101 -18.32 -4.19 6.33
N TYR A 102 -17.23 -4.15 5.60
CA TYR A 102 -17.12 -3.35 4.38
C TYR A 102 -18.09 -3.85 3.31
N GLU A 103 -18.13 -5.16 3.05
CA GLU A 103 -19.04 -5.80 2.10
C GLU A 103 -20.52 -5.55 2.44
N GLU A 104 -20.90 -5.73 3.73
CA GLU A 104 -22.23 -5.41 4.20
C GLU A 104 -22.62 -3.95 3.98
N ASN A 105 -21.68 -3.03 4.13
CA ASN A 105 -21.93 -1.61 3.90
C ASN A 105 -22.05 -1.30 2.39
N MET A 106 -21.25 -1.94 1.55
CA MET A 106 -21.39 -1.84 0.10
C MET A 106 -22.77 -2.33 -0.36
N GLU A 107 -23.26 -3.47 0.17
CA GLU A 107 -24.60 -3.95 -0.15
C GLU A 107 -25.70 -2.97 0.27
N LYS A 108 -25.55 -2.30 1.43
CA LYS A 108 -26.51 -1.28 1.90
C LYS A 108 -26.51 -0.02 1.05
N ILE A 109 -25.34 0.39 0.57
CA ILE A 109 -25.20 1.56 -0.32
C ILE A 109 -25.81 1.25 -1.69
N GLY A 110 -25.58 0.03 -2.21
CA GLY A 110 -26.08 -0.40 -3.51
C GLY A 110 -25.66 0.55 -4.64
N ASP A 111 -26.65 0.98 -5.43
CA ASP A 111 -26.44 1.89 -6.58
C ASP A 111 -26.50 3.38 -6.18
N ASP A 112 -26.85 3.71 -4.92
CA ASP A 112 -26.97 5.08 -4.42
C ASP A 112 -25.60 5.67 -4.01
N LYS A 113 -24.57 5.48 -4.85
CA LYS A 113 -23.24 6.03 -4.62
C LYS A 113 -23.19 7.51 -4.97
N VAL A 114 -22.52 8.27 -4.13
CA VAL A 114 -22.16 9.67 -4.42
C VAL A 114 -20.85 9.71 -5.21
N SER A 115 -20.67 10.72 -6.05
CA SER A 115 -19.41 10.89 -6.78
C SER A 115 -18.31 11.43 -5.85
N ALA A 116 -17.13 10.83 -5.92
CA ALA A 116 -16.02 11.23 -5.09
C ALA A 116 -14.67 11.11 -5.84
N ILE A 117 -13.70 11.88 -5.37
CA ILE A 117 -12.28 11.75 -5.76
C ILE A 117 -11.41 11.68 -4.50
N TYR A 118 -10.29 11.00 -4.61
CA TYR A 118 -9.29 10.94 -3.54
C TYR A 118 -8.00 11.66 -3.94
N VAL A 119 -7.71 12.75 -3.26
CA VAL A 119 -6.53 13.60 -3.47
C VAL A 119 -5.41 13.14 -2.53
N THR A 120 -4.26 12.78 -3.08
CA THR A 120 -3.08 12.36 -2.31
C THR A 120 -2.06 13.47 -2.13
N LYS A 121 -2.01 14.43 -3.07
CA LYS A 121 -1.08 15.56 -3.03
C LYS A 121 -1.64 16.75 -3.80
N ILE A 122 -1.40 17.94 -3.29
CA ILE A 122 -1.58 19.21 -4.01
C ILE A 122 -0.25 19.95 -4.03
N ASP A 123 0.14 20.48 -5.21
CA ASP A 123 1.36 21.23 -5.40
C ASP A 123 1.09 22.37 -6.40
N GLY A 124 0.73 23.52 -5.90
CA GLY A 124 0.26 24.63 -6.72
C GLY A 124 -1.01 24.26 -7.50
N ASN A 125 -0.92 24.23 -8.84
CA ASN A 125 -2.04 23.84 -9.70
C ASN A 125 -2.08 22.34 -10.01
N ALA A 126 -1.10 21.58 -9.54
CA ALA A 126 -1.02 20.14 -9.74
C ALA A 126 -1.70 19.38 -8.60
N VAL A 127 -2.57 18.44 -8.94
CA VAL A 127 -3.31 17.60 -8.00
C VAL A 127 -3.09 16.13 -8.36
N ASN A 128 -2.66 15.32 -7.40
CA ASN A 128 -2.56 13.88 -7.60
C ASN A 128 -3.82 13.18 -7.10
N LEU A 129 -4.45 12.39 -7.97
CA LEU A 129 -5.65 11.61 -7.66
C LEU A 129 -5.36 10.12 -7.68
N LEU A 130 -5.94 9.39 -6.74
CA LEU A 130 -6.05 7.94 -6.85
C LEU A 130 -7.16 7.61 -7.86
N GLY A 131 -6.77 7.18 -9.04
CA GLY A 131 -7.68 6.73 -10.07
C GLY A 131 -8.46 5.49 -9.64
N HIS A 132 -9.66 5.27 -10.23
CA HIS A 132 -10.41 4.05 -10.00
C HIS A 132 -9.58 2.82 -10.46
N ASN A 133 -9.85 1.66 -9.89
CA ASN A 133 -9.05 0.43 -10.05
C ASN A 133 -7.61 0.52 -9.51
N SER A 134 -7.25 1.57 -8.77
CA SER A 134 -6.03 1.56 -7.98
C SER A 134 -6.24 0.72 -6.73
N TYR A 135 -5.27 -0.14 -6.37
CA TYR A 135 -5.36 -0.89 -5.11
C TYR A 135 -5.43 0.03 -3.88
N HIS A 136 -4.94 1.26 -3.97
CA HIS A 136 -5.08 2.26 -2.92
C HIS A 136 -6.48 2.89 -2.84
N ALA A 137 -7.28 2.77 -3.91
CA ALA A 137 -8.64 3.30 -3.98
C ALA A 137 -9.72 2.23 -3.74
N GLU A 138 -9.35 0.97 -3.47
CA GLU A 138 -10.26 -0.18 -3.35
C GLU A 138 -11.46 0.12 -2.43
N ILE A 139 -11.22 0.72 -1.26
CA ILE A 139 -12.29 1.07 -0.32
C ILE A 139 -13.18 2.18 -0.90
N LEU A 140 -12.59 3.19 -1.54
CA LEU A 140 -13.37 4.27 -2.15
C LEU A 140 -14.23 3.76 -3.30
N ASP A 141 -13.65 2.94 -4.18
CA ASP A 141 -14.35 2.36 -5.34
C ASP A 141 -15.56 1.51 -4.90
N GLY A 142 -15.48 0.90 -3.72
CA GLY A 142 -16.60 0.15 -3.14
C GLY A 142 -17.73 1.04 -2.61
N ILE A 143 -17.42 2.09 -1.87
CA ILE A 143 -18.41 2.88 -1.13
C ILE A 143 -18.87 4.16 -1.85
N ALA A 144 -18.17 4.58 -2.91
CA ALA A 144 -18.48 5.77 -3.70
C ALA A 144 -18.27 5.50 -5.19
N ASP A 145 -18.82 6.39 -6.03
CA ASP A 145 -18.49 6.46 -7.45
C ASP A 145 -17.18 7.27 -7.59
N ASN A 146 -16.06 6.56 -7.64
CA ASN A 146 -14.75 7.18 -7.86
C ASN A 146 -14.66 7.66 -9.32
N ILE A 147 -14.93 8.94 -9.55
CA ILE A 147 -14.93 9.54 -10.88
C ILE A 147 -13.54 9.97 -11.38
N ALA A 148 -12.48 9.75 -10.60
CA ALA A 148 -11.13 9.92 -11.12
C ALA A 148 -10.87 8.91 -12.24
N PRO A 149 -10.16 9.27 -13.33
CA PRO A 149 -9.86 8.33 -14.39
C PRO A 149 -9.15 7.07 -13.90
N GLU A 150 -9.19 6.01 -14.70
CA GLU A 150 -8.53 4.74 -14.37
C GLU A 150 -7.05 4.97 -14.05
N ALA A 151 -6.58 4.35 -12.97
CA ALA A 151 -5.21 4.52 -12.50
C ALA A 151 -4.20 3.99 -13.52
N VAL A 152 -3.15 4.76 -13.76
CA VAL A 152 -2.01 4.30 -14.55
C VAL A 152 -1.15 3.36 -13.70
N ALA A 153 -0.85 2.18 -14.21
CA ALA A 153 -0.09 1.17 -13.50
C ALA A 153 1.26 1.72 -13.00
N GLY A 154 1.48 1.64 -11.69
CA GLY A 154 2.72 2.07 -11.04
C GLY A 154 2.73 3.51 -10.52
N SER A 155 1.64 4.26 -10.62
CA SER A 155 1.50 5.61 -10.05
C SER A 155 1.14 5.53 -8.55
N GLY A 156 2.09 5.16 -7.69
CA GLY A 156 1.84 4.90 -6.27
C GLY A 156 1.23 6.05 -5.47
N LEU A 157 1.42 7.31 -5.89
CA LEU A 157 0.79 8.50 -5.29
C LEU A 157 -0.42 9.01 -6.09
N GLY A 158 -0.85 8.26 -7.10
CA GLY A 158 -1.89 8.66 -8.03
C GLY A 158 -1.36 9.45 -9.23
N ASP A 159 -2.21 9.60 -10.23
CA ASP A 159 -1.90 10.32 -11.45
C ASP A 159 -2.12 11.83 -11.29
N GLN A 160 -1.34 12.63 -12.04
CA GLN A 160 -1.34 14.08 -11.91
C GLN A 160 -2.38 14.73 -12.83
N TYR A 161 -3.18 15.59 -12.25
CA TYR A 161 -4.21 16.43 -12.89
C TYR A 161 -4.01 17.89 -12.52
N THR A 162 -4.77 18.78 -13.16
CA THR A 162 -4.84 20.19 -12.81
C THR A 162 -6.08 20.51 -11.97
N MET A 163 -6.08 21.65 -11.30
CA MET A 163 -7.29 22.14 -10.62
C MET A 163 -8.47 22.34 -11.59
N GLU A 164 -8.21 22.67 -12.86
CA GLU A 164 -9.22 22.78 -13.90
C GLU A 164 -9.88 21.42 -14.19
N ASP A 165 -9.07 20.35 -14.24
CA ASP A 165 -9.59 18.98 -14.43
C ASP A 165 -10.51 18.59 -13.26
N ILE A 166 -10.13 18.92 -12.02
CA ILE A 166 -10.98 18.70 -10.84
C ILE A 166 -12.30 19.44 -10.95
N PHE A 167 -12.25 20.68 -11.39
CA PHE A 167 -13.44 21.50 -11.60
C PHE A 167 -14.38 20.93 -12.66
N GLN A 168 -13.81 20.34 -13.73
CA GLN A 168 -14.58 19.69 -14.79
C GLN A 168 -15.18 18.35 -14.34
N MET A 169 -14.47 17.60 -13.50
CA MET A 169 -14.99 16.36 -12.89
C MET A 169 -16.21 16.64 -12.00
N ASN A 170 -16.24 17.76 -11.32
CA ASN A 170 -17.33 18.22 -10.46
C ASN A 170 -17.81 17.15 -9.46
N PRO A 171 -16.93 16.58 -8.62
CA PRO A 171 -17.31 15.56 -7.65
C PRO A 171 -18.23 16.12 -6.55
N ASP A 172 -19.11 15.29 -6.00
CA ASP A 172 -19.90 15.65 -4.81
C ASP A 172 -19.01 15.76 -3.57
N TYR A 173 -17.96 14.90 -3.50
CA TYR A 173 -17.02 14.88 -2.38
C TYR A 173 -15.56 14.81 -2.85
N ILE A 174 -14.72 15.56 -2.16
CA ILE A 174 -13.26 15.52 -2.31
C ILE A 174 -12.69 15.00 -0.99
N ILE A 175 -12.13 13.80 -1.03
CA ILE A 175 -11.42 13.20 0.10
C ILE A 175 -9.94 13.55 -0.05
N VAL A 176 -9.31 13.98 1.02
CA VAL A 176 -7.93 14.43 0.95
C VAL A 176 -7.08 13.71 1.97
N SER A 177 -5.95 13.15 1.54
CA SER A 177 -4.98 12.53 2.41
C SER A 177 -4.35 13.52 3.38
N GLY A 178 -4.35 13.21 4.68
CA GLY A 178 -3.81 14.09 5.72
C GLY A 178 -2.33 14.41 5.63
N SER A 179 -1.55 13.64 4.88
CA SER A 179 -0.11 13.84 4.75
C SER A 179 0.32 14.89 3.71
N GLY A 180 -0.61 15.35 2.86
CA GLY A 180 -0.29 16.27 1.76
C GLY A 180 -0.90 17.67 1.85
N LEU A 181 -1.78 17.91 2.82
CA LEU A 181 -2.63 19.11 2.87
C LEU A 181 -2.43 19.99 4.08
N PHE A 182 -1.70 19.55 5.06
CA PHE A 182 -1.47 20.38 6.25
C PHE A 182 -0.20 21.24 6.14
N ASP A 183 0.11 21.72 4.96
CA ASP A 183 0.83 22.98 4.88
C ASP A 183 -0.18 24.09 5.23
N HIS A 184 0.07 24.80 6.32
CA HIS A 184 -0.85 25.72 7.01
C HIS A 184 -1.45 26.84 6.13
N ASP A 185 -1.00 26.98 4.90
CA ASP A 185 -1.35 28.09 4.01
C ASP A 185 -2.66 27.88 3.24
N TYR A 186 -3.27 26.70 3.27
CA TYR A 186 -4.52 26.42 2.55
C TYR A 186 -5.79 26.60 3.41
N TYR A 187 -5.66 26.82 4.72
CA TYR A 187 -6.80 27.00 5.63
C TYR A 187 -6.96 28.42 6.17
N ASN A 188 -6.15 29.37 5.72
CA ASN A 188 -6.26 30.80 5.98
C ASN A 188 -6.65 31.54 4.69
#